data_d6e0afd5c58239259210e04da409f2a1
#
_entry.id   d6e0afd5c58239259210e04da409f2a1
#
_cell.length_a   1.000
_cell.length_b   1.000
_cell.length_c   1.000
_cell.angle_alpha   90.00
_cell.angle_beta   90.00
_cell.angle_gamma   90.00
#
_symmetry.space_group_name_H-M   'P 1'
#
loop_
_entity.id
_entity.type
_entity.pdbx_description
1 polymer ?
#
loop_
_entity_poly.entity_id
_entity_poly.type
_entity_poly.pdbx_seq_one_letter_code
_entity_poly.pdbx_strand_id
1 'polypeptide(L)'
;PRREGPGINRISIDDSLVKHVEVDGDEFLYYKLPKITIAMIKGTAADRKGNITFDDMFMSGDALSICQAVKANRGKVIVQVDRLVDTPSRPRNAIIPGCLVDAIVVAEPEERNEAYTALTGSFEIPYKE
;
A
#
# COMPACT_ATOMS: atom_id res chain seq x y z
N PRO A 1 10.16 5.62 -25.49
CA PRO A 1 10.94 6.58 -24.69
C PRO A 1 10.68 7.99 -25.20
N ARG A 2 10.34 8.92 -24.33
CA ARG A 2 10.12 10.31 -24.73
C ARG A 2 11.34 11.11 -24.32
N ARG A 3 11.86 11.89 -25.24
CA ARG A 3 12.97 12.83 -24.99
C ARG A 3 12.57 14.00 -24.09
N GLU A 4 11.29 14.16 -23.83
CA GLU A 4 10.75 15.20 -22.95
C GLU A 4 10.48 14.56 -21.59
N GLY A 5 10.86 15.24 -20.51
CA GLY A 5 10.65 14.77 -19.14
C GLY A 5 9.18 14.41 -18.85
N PRO A 6 8.89 13.77 -17.73
CA PRO A 6 7.59 13.17 -17.42
C PRO A 6 6.46 14.18 -17.25
N GLY A 7 6.75 15.46 -17.32
CA GLY A 7 5.76 16.51 -17.20
C GLY A 7 5.07 16.81 -18.51
N ILE A 8 3.74 16.74 -18.52
CA ILE A 8 2.93 17.28 -19.61
C ILE A 8 2.91 18.82 -19.56
N ASN A 9 3.29 19.41 -18.44
CA ASN A 9 3.38 20.85 -18.25
C ASN A 9 4.74 21.28 -17.68
N ARG A 10 5.10 22.54 -17.91
CA ARG A 10 6.39 23.11 -17.48
C ARG A 10 6.60 23.16 -15.96
N ILE A 11 5.54 22.98 -15.18
CA ILE A 11 5.57 23.07 -13.72
C ILE A 11 6.05 21.76 -13.10
N SER A 12 5.89 20.64 -13.80
CA SER A 12 6.27 19.30 -13.31
C SER A 12 7.66 18.84 -13.79
N ILE A 13 8.42 19.71 -14.41
CA ILE A 13 9.80 19.42 -14.80
C ILE A 13 10.71 19.72 -13.61
N ASP A 14 10.75 18.77 -12.68
CA ASP A 14 11.77 18.77 -11.65
C ASP A 14 12.79 17.68 -12.01
N ASP A 15 13.92 18.08 -12.56
CA ASP A 15 15.04 17.21 -12.93
C ASP A 15 15.62 16.45 -11.72
N SER A 16 15.26 16.83 -10.50
CA SER A 16 15.71 16.16 -9.28
C SER A 16 15.09 14.76 -9.11
N LEU A 17 13.88 14.55 -9.63
CA LEU A 17 13.13 13.30 -9.48
C LEU A 17 13.28 12.36 -10.68
N VAL A 18 13.61 12.90 -11.85
CA VAL A 18 13.66 12.12 -13.09
C VAL A 18 14.95 12.42 -13.85
N LYS A 19 15.62 11.38 -14.30
CA LYS A 19 16.84 11.49 -15.10
C LYS A 19 16.71 10.71 -16.39
N HIS A 20 17.24 11.26 -17.48
CA HIS A 20 17.52 10.49 -18.66
C HIS A 20 18.73 9.58 -18.42
N VAL A 21 18.57 8.31 -18.70
CA VAL A 21 19.64 7.31 -18.65
C VAL A 21 19.65 6.51 -19.95
N GLU A 22 20.82 6.16 -20.41
CA GLU A 22 21.01 5.29 -21.57
C GLU A 22 21.49 3.93 -21.07
N VAL A 23 20.85 2.85 -21.53
CA VAL A 23 21.25 1.47 -21.23
C VAL A 23 21.24 0.70 -22.54
N ASP A 24 22.39 0.13 -22.92
CA ASP A 24 22.56 -0.65 -24.15
C ASP A 24 22.15 0.09 -25.45
N GLY A 25 22.28 1.42 -25.47
CA GLY A 25 21.91 2.27 -26.60
C GLY A 25 20.46 2.71 -26.64
N ASP A 26 19.63 2.27 -25.69
CA ASP A 26 18.25 2.70 -25.52
C ASP A 26 18.12 3.79 -24.45
N GLU A 27 17.28 4.79 -24.73
CA GLU A 27 16.98 5.88 -23.78
C GLU A 27 15.83 5.49 -22.83
N PHE A 28 16.06 5.67 -21.52
CA PHE A 28 15.07 5.43 -20.46
C PHE A 28 14.91 6.65 -19.57
N LEU A 29 13.71 6.77 -18.96
CA LEU A 29 13.48 7.70 -17.87
C LEU A 29 13.66 6.96 -16.53
N TYR A 30 14.67 7.38 -15.77
CA TYR A 30 14.89 6.88 -14.42
C TYR A 30 14.17 7.78 -13.42
N TYR A 31 13.17 7.21 -12.72
CA TYR A 31 12.45 7.89 -11.65
C TYR A 31 13.11 7.60 -10.32
N LYS A 32 13.68 8.65 -9.71
CA LYS A 32 14.28 8.56 -8.39
C LYS A 32 13.17 8.64 -7.34
N LEU A 33 12.77 7.50 -6.81
CA LEU A 33 11.77 7.46 -5.73
C LEU A 33 12.36 8.02 -4.43
N PRO A 34 11.57 8.80 -3.66
CA PRO A 34 11.96 9.22 -2.33
C PRO A 34 12.12 8.00 -1.43
N LYS A 35 13.01 8.10 -0.44
CA LYS A 35 13.20 7.03 0.54
C LYS A 35 12.02 6.99 1.50
N ILE A 36 11.11 6.04 1.29
CA ILE A 36 9.96 5.82 2.17
C ILE A 36 10.41 5.03 3.38
N THR A 37 10.14 5.55 4.58
CA THR A 37 10.59 4.97 5.85
C THR A 37 9.44 4.57 6.78
N ILE A 38 8.21 4.96 6.48
CA ILE A 38 7.01 4.59 7.24
C ILE A 38 5.92 4.16 6.27
N ALA A 39 5.29 3.02 6.55
CA ALA A 39 4.03 2.61 5.92
C ALA A 39 2.93 2.56 6.98
N MET A 40 1.77 3.11 6.64
CA MET A 40 0.54 2.98 7.41
C MET A 40 -0.48 2.26 6.53
N ILE A 41 -0.85 1.07 6.92
CA ILE A 41 -1.72 0.18 6.14
C ILE A 41 -2.96 -0.14 6.96
N LYS A 42 -4.11 -0.22 6.30
CA LYS A 42 -5.34 -0.77 6.89
C LYS A 42 -5.52 -2.21 6.43
N GLY A 43 -5.87 -3.09 7.35
CA GLY A 43 -6.22 -4.49 7.09
C GLY A 43 -7.49 -4.88 7.85
N THR A 44 -8.00 -6.10 7.64
CA THR A 44 -9.19 -6.60 8.32
C THR A 44 -8.85 -7.21 9.68
N ALA A 45 -7.93 -8.15 9.71
CA ALA A 45 -7.59 -8.86 10.94
C ALA A 45 -6.10 -9.17 11.04
N ALA A 46 -5.62 -9.27 12.28
CA ALA A 46 -4.27 -9.74 12.57
C ALA A 46 -4.32 -10.98 13.45
N ASP A 47 -3.52 -11.99 13.12
CA ASP A 47 -3.34 -13.18 13.95
C ASP A 47 -2.22 -12.98 15.00
N ARG A 48 -2.06 -13.96 15.91
CA ARG A 48 -1.02 -13.92 16.96
C ARG A 48 0.42 -13.85 16.44
N LYS A 49 0.66 -14.17 15.18
CA LYS A 49 1.97 -14.06 14.53
C LYS A 49 2.14 -12.73 13.79
N GLY A 50 1.13 -11.86 13.84
CA GLY A 50 1.12 -10.57 13.17
C GLY A 50 0.82 -10.65 11.66
N ASN A 51 0.36 -11.80 11.16
CA ASN A 51 -0.07 -11.90 9.77
C ASN A 51 -1.39 -11.15 9.59
N ILE A 52 -1.46 -10.34 8.54
CA ILE A 52 -2.60 -9.47 8.27
C ILE A 52 -3.44 -10.04 7.13
N THR A 53 -4.74 -10.10 7.33
CA THR A 53 -5.74 -10.45 6.32
C THR A 53 -6.51 -9.23 5.84
N PHE A 54 -7.11 -9.35 4.65
CA PHE A 54 -7.88 -8.30 3.99
C PHE A 54 -9.28 -8.79 3.60
N ASP A 55 -9.82 -9.72 4.40
CA ASP A 55 -11.07 -10.44 4.07
C ASP A 55 -12.27 -9.51 3.86
N ASP A 56 -12.34 -8.39 4.61
CA ASP A 56 -13.42 -7.41 4.52
C ASP A 56 -13.01 -6.15 3.74
N MET A 57 -11.89 -6.21 3.02
CA MET A 57 -11.40 -5.09 2.20
C MET A 57 -11.76 -5.32 0.74
N PHE A 58 -12.17 -4.24 0.08
CA PHE A 58 -12.50 -4.29 -1.36
C PHE A 58 -11.31 -4.78 -2.20
N MET A 59 -10.10 -4.36 -1.84
CA MET A 59 -8.86 -4.79 -2.50
C MET A 59 -7.67 -4.65 -1.54
N SER A 60 -6.66 -5.48 -1.74
CA SER A 60 -5.40 -5.37 -1.01
C SER A 60 -4.47 -4.29 -1.59
N GLY A 61 -4.73 -3.84 -2.82
CA GLY A 61 -3.87 -2.90 -3.53
C GLY A 61 -2.41 -3.33 -3.51
N ASP A 62 -1.52 -2.36 -3.38
CA ASP A 62 -0.07 -2.55 -3.31
C ASP A 62 0.48 -2.70 -1.87
N ALA A 63 -0.38 -3.07 -0.91
CA ALA A 63 -0.04 -3.10 0.51
C ALA A 63 1.23 -3.92 0.79
N LEU A 64 1.36 -5.12 0.20
CA LEU A 64 2.55 -5.94 0.37
C LEU A 64 3.80 -5.27 -0.20
N SER A 65 3.72 -4.73 -1.42
CA SER A 65 4.84 -4.07 -2.09
C SER A 65 5.32 -2.82 -1.32
N ILE A 66 4.37 -2.06 -0.76
CA ILE A 66 4.67 -0.90 0.08
C ILE A 66 5.42 -1.34 1.35
N CYS A 67 4.93 -2.38 2.03
CA CYS A 67 5.59 -2.93 3.22
C CYS A 67 7.02 -3.39 2.90
N GLN A 68 7.21 -4.11 1.81
CA GLN A 68 8.53 -4.58 1.36
C GLN A 68 9.47 -3.41 1.06
N ALA A 69 9.02 -2.39 0.35
CA ALA A 69 9.80 -1.20 0.01
C ALA A 69 10.24 -0.44 1.28
N VAL A 70 9.34 -0.28 2.25
CA VAL A 70 9.65 0.35 3.53
C VAL A 70 10.66 -0.47 4.33
N LYS A 71 10.49 -1.78 4.40
CA LYS A 71 11.45 -2.67 5.10
C LYS A 71 12.81 -2.68 4.43
N ALA A 72 12.89 -2.65 3.10
CA ALA A 72 14.14 -2.51 2.35
C ALA A 72 14.89 -1.21 2.72
N ASN A 73 14.15 -0.15 3.05
CA ASN A 73 14.71 1.11 3.53
C ASN A 73 14.95 1.14 5.05
N ARG A 74 14.84 0.01 5.77
CA ARG A 74 14.93 -0.11 7.23
C ARG A 74 13.86 0.74 7.95
N GLY A 75 12.73 0.94 7.32
CA GLY A 75 11.60 1.69 7.85
C GLY A 75 10.69 0.84 8.73
N LYS A 76 9.57 1.45 9.13
CA LYS A 76 8.56 0.88 10.02
C LYS A 76 7.23 0.69 9.31
N VAL A 77 6.60 -0.44 9.53
CA VAL A 77 5.28 -0.80 9.03
C VAL A 77 4.30 -0.85 10.18
N ILE A 78 3.30 0.02 10.16
CA ILE A 78 2.23 0.11 11.14
C ILE A 78 0.95 -0.31 10.45
N VAL A 79 0.23 -1.26 11.02
CA VAL A 79 -1.01 -1.75 10.44
C VAL A 79 -2.17 -1.53 11.40
N GLN A 80 -3.21 -0.83 10.95
CA GLN A 80 -4.48 -0.76 11.62
C GLN A 80 -5.34 -1.94 11.19
N VAL A 81 -5.97 -2.63 12.14
CA VAL A 81 -6.88 -3.75 11.87
C VAL A 81 -8.20 -3.57 12.63
N ASP A 82 -9.26 -4.16 12.12
CA ASP A 82 -10.56 -4.10 12.79
C ASP A 82 -10.63 -5.07 13.98
N ARG A 83 -9.85 -6.16 13.96
CA ARG A 83 -9.86 -7.17 15.01
C ARG A 83 -8.56 -7.98 15.10
N LEU A 84 -8.30 -8.49 16.30
CA LEU A 84 -7.31 -9.55 16.51
C LEU A 84 -8.01 -10.91 16.49
N VAL A 85 -7.33 -11.91 15.94
CA VAL A 85 -7.82 -13.29 15.89
C VAL A 85 -6.80 -14.26 16.49
N ASP A 86 -7.30 -15.21 17.28
CA ASP A 86 -6.45 -16.21 17.92
C ASP A 86 -6.03 -17.33 16.96
N THR A 87 -6.89 -17.61 15.97
CA THR A 87 -6.63 -18.66 14.98
C THR A 87 -5.57 -18.17 13.97
N PRO A 88 -4.52 -18.95 13.73
CA PRO A 88 -3.53 -18.61 12.72
C PRO A 88 -4.19 -18.43 11.35
N SER A 89 -3.84 -17.34 10.68
CA SER A 89 -4.28 -17.09 9.30
C SER A 89 -3.76 -18.19 8.38
N ARG A 90 -4.61 -18.63 7.45
CA ARG A 90 -4.14 -19.52 6.39
C ARG A 90 -3.10 -18.77 5.54
N PRO A 91 -2.00 -19.44 5.14
CA PRO A 91 -0.93 -18.75 4.37
C PRO A 91 -1.45 -18.00 3.13
N ARG A 92 -2.48 -18.53 2.47
CA ARG A 92 -3.10 -17.90 1.30
C ARG A 92 -3.82 -16.59 1.62
N ASN A 93 -4.35 -16.45 2.84
CA ASN A 93 -5.12 -15.28 3.26
C ASN A 93 -4.25 -14.22 3.95
N ALA A 94 -3.02 -14.58 4.34
CA ALA A 94 -2.06 -13.67 4.93
C ALA A 94 -1.44 -12.77 3.84
N ILE A 95 -2.08 -11.65 3.55
CA ILE A 95 -1.64 -10.71 2.50
C ILE A 95 -0.33 -10.02 2.93
N ILE A 96 -0.23 -9.63 4.21
CA ILE A 96 1.02 -9.09 4.75
C ILE A 96 1.53 -10.08 5.81
N PRO A 97 2.67 -10.73 5.56
CA PRO A 97 3.31 -11.58 6.57
C PRO A 97 3.74 -10.79 7.80
N GLY A 98 3.56 -11.36 8.99
CA GLY A 98 3.89 -10.71 10.27
C GLY A 98 5.34 -10.26 10.40
N CYS A 99 6.27 -10.91 9.71
CA CYS A 99 7.68 -10.50 9.70
C CYS A 99 7.93 -9.12 9.09
N LEU A 100 6.97 -8.59 8.32
CA LEU A 100 7.04 -7.23 7.75
C LEU A 100 6.39 -6.19 8.66
N VAL A 101 5.63 -6.60 9.68
CA VAL A 101 4.83 -5.70 10.53
C VAL A 101 5.61 -5.36 11.79
N ASP A 102 5.74 -4.08 12.11
CA ASP A 102 6.41 -3.60 13.33
C ASP A 102 5.40 -3.26 14.44
N ALA A 103 4.21 -2.80 14.09
CA ALA A 103 3.17 -2.47 15.05
C ALA A 103 1.76 -2.72 14.48
N ILE A 104 0.86 -3.12 15.35
CA ILE A 104 -0.55 -3.35 15.04
C ILE A 104 -1.39 -2.48 15.96
N VAL A 105 -2.34 -1.75 15.37
CA VAL A 105 -3.32 -0.93 16.07
C VAL A 105 -4.69 -1.51 15.78
N VAL A 106 -5.49 -1.74 16.81
CA VAL A 106 -6.87 -2.18 16.64
C VAL A 106 -7.76 -0.93 16.56
N ALA A 107 -8.53 -0.80 15.49
CA ALA A 107 -9.44 0.31 15.28
C ALA A 107 -10.61 0.24 16.27
N GLU A 108 -10.99 1.39 16.81
CA GLU A 108 -12.24 1.50 17.57
C GLU A 108 -13.45 1.24 16.65
N PRO A 109 -14.58 0.75 17.20
CA PRO A 109 -15.75 0.38 16.41
C PRO A 109 -16.23 1.48 15.45
N GLU A 110 -16.14 2.73 15.89
CA GLU A 110 -16.55 3.91 15.13
C GLU A 110 -15.63 4.20 13.95
N GLU A 111 -14.34 3.81 14.05
CA GLU A 111 -13.33 4.07 13.05
C GLU A 111 -13.25 2.98 11.97
N ARG A 112 -13.89 1.81 12.23
CA ARG A 112 -13.73 0.62 11.38
C ARG A 112 -14.21 0.81 9.95
N ASN A 113 -15.24 1.62 9.75
CA ASN A 113 -16.02 1.63 8.51
C ASN A 113 -16.02 2.94 7.72
N GLU A 114 -15.44 4.04 8.21
CA GLU A 114 -15.58 5.33 7.51
C GLU A 114 -15.05 5.31 6.08
N ALA A 115 -13.85 4.78 5.87
CA ALA A 115 -13.27 4.72 4.52
C ALA A 115 -13.96 3.67 3.62
N TYR A 116 -14.44 2.58 4.21
CA TYR A 116 -15.12 1.51 3.48
C TYR A 116 -16.55 1.91 3.10
N THR A 117 -17.28 2.52 4.01
CA THR A 117 -18.63 3.02 3.74
C THR A 117 -18.64 4.12 2.69
N ALA A 118 -17.65 5.01 2.71
CA ALA A 118 -17.50 6.03 1.70
C ALA A 118 -17.20 5.45 0.30
N LEU A 119 -16.39 4.39 0.22
CA LEU A 119 -16.08 3.71 -1.04
C LEU A 119 -17.22 2.81 -1.51
N THR A 120 -17.83 2.02 -0.65
CA THR A 120 -18.94 1.14 -1.02
C THR A 120 -20.21 1.91 -1.31
N GLY A 121 -20.48 3.01 -0.60
CA GLY A 121 -21.60 3.89 -0.91
C GLY A 121 -21.53 4.50 -2.30
N SER A 122 -20.35 4.67 -2.86
CA SER A 122 -20.17 5.13 -4.25
C SER A 122 -20.31 4.02 -5.30
N PHE A 123 -20.21 2.75 -4.91
CA PHE A 123 -20.32 1.60 -5.82
C PHE A 123 -21.69 0.89 -5.80
N GLU A 124 -22.53 1.17 -4.82
CA GLU A 124 -23.88 0.60 -4.76
C GLU A 124 -24.88 1.21 -5.76
N ILE A 125 -24.53 2.31 -6.40
CA ILE A 125 -25.45 3.08 -7.23
C ILE A 125 -25.78 2.44 -8.59
N PRO A 126 -24.90 1.67 -9.27
CA PRO A 126 -25.19 1.28 -10.65
C PRO A 126 -26.02 0.02 -10.86
N TYR A 127 -26.30 -0.77 -9.83
CA TYR A 127 -26.83 -2.13 -10.00
C TYR A 127 -28.12 -2.44 -9.25
N LYS A 128 -28.91 -1.43 -8.90
CA LYS A 128 -30.30 -1.67 -8.53
C LYS A 128 -31.11 -1.75 -9.82
N GLU A 129 -31.46 -2.98 -10.19
CA GLU A 129 -32.54 -3.26 -11.13
C GLU A 129 -33.86 -2.64 -10.66
#